data_e90c7d8ab835b34ac6a7311c8c3e26a3
#
_entry.id   e90c7d8ab835b34ac6a7311c8c3e26a3
#
_cell.length_a   1.000
_cell.length_b   1.000
_cell.length_c   1.000
_cell.angle_alpha   90.00
_cell.angle_beta   90.00
_cell.angle_gamma   90.00
#
_symmetry.space_group_name_H-M   'P 1'
#
loop_
_entity.id
_entity.type
_entity.pdbx_description
1 polymer ?
#
loop_
_entity_poly.entity_id
_entity_poly.type
_entity_poly.pdbx_seq_one_letter_code
_entity_poly.pdbx_strand_id
1 'polypeptide(L)'
;QGNDIRNGIYLPEGEWVDYFNGKVYQGGRIINEFDAPYWKLPVFVKRGAIIPMVNPNNNVSQIDNTNRIFELYPYGESDYSLYDDDGKTELYRIGEHATTHIHSSLVKDRLTVNIDKTEGNFAGQEKNQSTEIRINVSQAPKKLVAKMGGKTVKLTEVSTMEALRSTENAWFYDKAPQFNRFATKGSDFEKVDITKNPMVCIHLAKTDVTANAIELRMDGYQFDNSDALLKSAGALNAPQASLKGANKAFTITAAWDKQANADYYEVKIDGMLHSTIRSTEFTIENLKPETEYDIQVRAVNKDGASEWTTLKGRTI
;
A
#
# COMPACT_ATOMS: atom_id res chain seq x y z
N GLN A 1 -6.78 -4.53 -29.04
CA GLN A 1 -6.59 -3.40 -28.15
C GLN A 1 -6.62 -3.93 -26.75
N GLY A 2 -5.53 -3.78 -26.00
CA GLY A 2 -5.45 -4.23 -24.62
C GLY A 2 -6.44 -3.48 -23.76
N ASN A 3 -7.09 -4.20 -22.85
CA ASN A 3 -7.99 -3.63 -21.89
C ASN A 3 -7.14 -3.07 -20.74
N ASP A 4 -7.18 -1.76 -20.50
CA ASP A 4 -6.41 -1.10 -19.45
C ASP A 4 -7.01 -1.28 -18.04
N ILE A 5 -7.88 -2.26 -17.89
CA ILE A 5 -8.53 -2.57 -16.63
C ILE A 5 -8.20 -3.99 -16.13
N ARG A 6 -8.25 -4.16 -14.81
CA ARG A 6 -8.16 -5.45 -14.12
C ARG A 6 -9.39 -5.67 -13.26
N ASN A 7 -9.85 -6.90 -13.23
CA ASN A 7 -10.99 -7.35 -12.44
C ASN A 7 -10.56 -8.43 -11.45
N GLY A 8 -11.40 -8.66 -10.44
CA GLY A 8 -11.19 -9.73 -9.47
C GLY A 8 -10.05 -9.48 -8.47
N ILE A 9 -9.69 -8.22 -8.21
CA ILE A 9 -8.64 -7.90 -7.22
C ILE A 9 -9.25 -7.98 -5.82
N TYR A 10 -8.97 -9.06 -5.10
CA TYR A 10 -9.38 -9.20 -3.72
C TYR A 10 -8.42 -8.44 -2.80
N LEU A 11 -8.95 -7.49 -2.03
CA LEU A 11 -8.24 -6.82 -0.94
C LEU A 11 -8.83 -7.33 0.39
N PRO A 12 -8.02 -8.00 1.24
CA PRO A 12 -8.43 -8.36 2.60
C PRO A 12 -8.84 -7.16 3.43
N GLU A 13 -9.50 -7.38 4.57
CA GLU A 13 -9.90 -6.30 5.49
C GLU A 13 -8.73 -5.38 5.88
N GLY A 14 -9.03 -4.08 6.00
CA GLY A 14 -8.08 -3.02 6.31
C GLY A 14 -7.95 -2.00 5.18
N GLU A 15 -7.05 -1.04 5.36
CA GLU A 15 -6.74 -0.02 4.37
C GLU A 15 -5.54 -0.43 3.51
N TRP A 16 -5.65 -0.21 2.21
CA TRP A 16 -4.63 -0.56 1.22
C TRP A 16 -4.27 0.65 0.37
N VAL A 17 -3.00 0.87 0.15
CA VAL A 17 -2.48 1.98 -0.65
C VAL A 17 -2.04 1.45 -2.01
N ASP A 18 -2.57 2.01 -3.11
CA ASP A 18 -2.02 1.77 -4.45
C ASP A 18 -0.60 2.34 -4.50
N TYR A 19 0.38 1.45 -4.66
CA TYR A 19 1.80 1.80 -4.61
C TYR A 19 2.19 2.88 -5.63
N PHE A 20 1.53 2.92 -6.79
CA PHE A 20 1.90 3.82 -7.90
C PHE A 20 1.29 5.22 -7.81
N ASN A 21 0.16 5.39 -7.14
CA ASN A 21 -0.50 6.70 -7.08
C ASN A 21 -0.87 7.14 -5.67
N GLY A 22 -0.61 6.29 -4.68
CA GLY A 22 -0.86 6.57 -3.27
C GLY A 22 -2.31 6.63 -2.85
N LYS A 23 -3.25 6.28 -3.72
CA LYS A 23 -4.68 6.27 -3.38
C LYS A 23 -5.00 5.13 -2.43
N VAL A 24 -5.90 5.39 -1.49
CA VAL A 24 -6.33 4.40 -0.49
C VAL A 24 -7.58 3.68 -0.97
N TYR A 25 -7.61 2.38 -0.72
CA TYR A 25 -8.76 1.50 -0.95
C TYR A 25 -9.13 0.81 0.35
N GLN A 26 -10.41 0.84 0.71
CA GLN A 26 -10.90 0.02 1.81
C GLN A 26 -10.97 -1.44 1.35
N GLY A 27 -10.45 -2.35 2.16
CA GLY A 27 -10.46 -3.78 1.90
C GLY A 27 -11.75 -4.47 2.34
N GLY A 28 -11.71 -5.80 2.44
CA GLY A 28 -12.88 -6.65 2.70
C GLY A 28 -13.76 -6.82 1.45
N ARG A 29 -13.21 -6.61 0.25
CA ARG A 29 -13.99 -6.64 -1.01
C ARG A 29 -13.15 -7.05 -2.22
N ILE A 30 -13.83 -7.39 -3.29
CA ILE A 30 -13.22 -7.60 -4.61
C ILE A 30 -13.43 -6.34 -5.45
N ILE A 31 -12.33 -5.75 -5.90
CA ILE A 31 -12.34 -4.57 -6.78
C ILE A 31 -12.32 -5.03 -8.23
N ASN A 32 -13.24 -4.49 -9.02
CA ASN A 32 -13.29 -4.64 -10.47
C ASN A 32 -13.08 -3.30 -11.16
N GLU A 33 -12.82 -3.33 -12.45
CA GLU A 33 -12.60 -2.15 -13.29
C GLU A 33 -11.45 -1.26 -12.76
N PHE A 34 -10.43 -1.89 -12.17
CA PHE A 34 -9.25 -1.20 -11.68
C PHE A 34 -8.39 -0.76 -12.87
N ASP A 35 -8.05 0.53 -12.91
CA ASP A 35 -7.22 1.11 -13.95
C ASP A 35 -5.77 0.61 -13.82
N ALA A 36 -5.35 -0.24 -14.74
CA ALA A 36 -4.04 -0.87 -14.78
C ALA A 36 -3.56 -1.01 -16.22
N PRO A 37 -3.07 0.06 -16.84
CA PRO A 37 -2.46 0.02 -18.16
C PRO A 37 -1.31 -0.99 -18.20
N TYR A 38 -0.90 -1.40 -19.38
CA TYR A 38 0.04 -2.53 -19.58
C TYR A 38 1.37 -2.39 -18.80
N TRP A 39 1.79 -1.17 -18.50
CA TRP A 39 3.00 -0.88 -17.74
C TRP A 39 2.81 -0.94 -16.22
N LYS A 40 1.55 -0.99 -15.73
CA LYS A 40 1.22 -0.95 -14.31
C LYS A 40 0.80 -2.33 -13.81
N LEU A 41 1.63 -2.95 -12.98
CA LEU A 41 1.21 -4.09 -12.16
C LEU A 41 0.40 -3.56 -10.97
N PRO A 42 -0.85 -4.03 -10.72
CA PRO A 42 -1.56 -3.68 -9.50
C PRO A 42 -0.77 -4.12 -8.26
N VAL A 43 -0.23 -3.16 -7.53
CA VAL A 43 0.51 -3.37 -6.28
C VAL A 43 -0.14 -2.55 -5.19
N PHE A 44 -0.58 -3.22 -4.13
CA PHE A 44 -1.20 -2.60 -2.97
C PHE A 44 -0.38 -2.88 -1.72
N VAL A 45 -0.14 -1.83 -0.95
CA VAL A 45 0.55 -1.93 0.34
C VAL A 45 -0.48 -1.75 1.45
N LYS A 46 -0.52 -2.70 2.37
CA LYS A 46 -1.39 -2.58 3.55
C LYS A 46 -0.92 -1.44 4.45
N ARG A 47 -1.84 -0.61 4.94
CA ARG A 47 -1.53 0.40 5.95
C ARG A 47 -0.99 -0.28 7.22
N GLY A 48 0.03 0.31 7.81
CA GLY A 48 0.83 -0.30 8.88
C GLY A 48 2.09 -1.01 8.39
N ALA A 49 2.29 -1.20 7.08
CA ALA A 49 3.48 -1.90 6.58
C ALA A 49 4.77 -1.11 6.83
N ILE A 50 5.81 -1.86 7.20
CA ILE A 50 7.21 -1.44 7.25
C ILE A 50 7.94 -2.28 6.21
N ILE A 51 8.41 -1.66 5.13
CA ILE A 51 9.00 -2.36 3.98
C ILE A 51 10.49 -2.09 3.94
N PRO A 52 11.34 -3.12 4.16
CA PRO A 52 12.77 -2.98 3.91
C PRO A 52 13.03 -2.84 2.41
N MET A 53 13.90 -1.92 2.07
CA MET A 53 14.27 -1.59 0.70
C MET A 53 15.78 -1.66 0.54
N VAL A 54 16.22 -1.82 -0.69
CA VAL A 54 17.64 -1.70 -1.06
C VAL A 54 17.80 -0.56 -2.07
N ASN A 55 19.05 -0.13 -2.30
CA ASN A 55 19.37 0.78 -3.38
C ASN A 55 18.95 0.19 -4.74
N PRO A 56 18.55 1.01 -5.72
CA PRO A 56 18.34 0.56 -7.09
C PRO A 56 19.58 -0.16 -7.61
N ASN A 57 19.40 -1.38 -8.11
CA ASN A 57 20.50 -2.22 -8.61
C ASN A 57 20.00 -3.16 -9.71
N ASN A 58 20.94 -3.71 -10.49
CA ASN A 58 20.64 -4.66 -11.56
C ASN A 58 20.79 -6.14 -11.11
N ASN A 59 21.45 -6.36 -9.99
CA ASN A 59 21.63 -7.69 -9.42
C ASN A 59 22.06 -7.60 -7.95
N VAL A 60 21.95 -8.69 -7.21
CA VAL A 60 22.21 -8.75 -5.76
C VAL A 60 23.65 -8.36 -5.36
N SER A 61 24.63 -8.52 -6.25
CA SER A 61 26.02 -8.13 -5.94
C SER A 61 26.23 -6.61 -5.86
N GLN A 62 25.24 -5.82 -6.30
CA GLN A 62 25.25 -4.36 -6.28
C GLN A 62 24.44 -3.78 -5.10
N ILE A 63 23.92 -4.63 -4.22
CA ILE A 63 23.22 -4.19 -3.02
C ILE A 63 24.24 -3.52 -2.09
N ASP A 64 23.93 -2.29 -1.68
CA ASP A 64 24.71 -1.55 -0.69
C ASP A 64 24.30 -1.95 0.72
N ASN A 65 25.00 -2.91 1.30
CA ASN A 65 24.75 -3.37 2.68
C ASN A 65 25.19 -2.36 3.75
N THR A 66 25.80 -1.23 3.37
CA THR A 66 26.17 -0.17 4.31
C THR A 66 25.05 0.82 4.59
N ASN A 67 23.90 0.66 3.93
CA ASN A 67 22.73 1.53 4.10
C ASN A 67 21.44 0.71 4.20
N ARG A 68 20.76 0.83 5.34
CA ARG A 68 19.43 0.24 5.56
C ARG A 68 18.35 1.24 5.13
N ILE A 69 17.36 0.79 4.38
CA ILE A 69 16.26 1.63 3.92
C ILE A 69 14.94 1.01 4.37
N PHE A 70 14.10 1.79 5.06
CA PHE A 70 12.77 1.37 5.47
C PHE A 70 11.72 2.34 4.92
N GLU A 71 10.75 1.83 4.18
CA GLU A 71 9.58 2.59 3.74
C GLU A 71 8.38 2.25 4.62
N LEU A 72 7.76 3.26 5.24
CA LEU A 72 6.69 3.11 6.20
C LEU A 72 5.36 3.66 5.67
N TYR A 73 4.30 2.93 5.98
CA TYR A 73 2.89 3.29 5.75
C TYR A 73 2.15 3.34 7.10
N PRO A 74 2.43 4.30 7.98
CA PRO A 74 2.00 4.29 9.37
C PRO A 74 0.48 4.14 9.55
N TYR A 75 0.09 3.25 10.49
CA TYR A 75 -1.30 3.03 10.88
C TYR A 75 -1.36 2.24 12.19
N GLY A 76 -1.87 2.84 13.27
CA GLY A 76 -1.91 2.18 14.58
C GLY A 76 -0.54 1.69 15.04
N GLU A 77 -0.49 0.46 15.52
CA GLU A 77 0.73 -0.23 15.93
C GLU A 77 1.18 -1.21 14.85
N SER A 78 2.48 -1.25 14.58
CA SER A 78 3.08 -2.14 13.58
C SER A 78 4.46 -2.60 14.00
N ASP A 79 4.76 -3.85 13.72
CA ASP A 79 6.05 -4.49 14.01
C ASP A 79 6.60 -5.18 12.78
N TYR A 80 7.89 -5.12 12.60
CA TYR A 80 8.62 -5.85 11.58
C TYR A 80 9.95 -6.38 12.13
N SER A 81 10.30 -7.59 11.77
CA SER A 81 11.59 -8.21 12.12
C SER A 81 12.40 -8.40 10.84
N LEU A 82 13.43 -7.57 10.67
CA LEU A 82 14.38 -7.73 9.58
C LEU A 82 15.35 -8.85 9.94
N TYR A 83 15.30 -9.92 9.17
CA TYR A 83 16.23 -11.05 9.25
C TYR A 83 17.36 -10.86 8.24
N ASP A 84 18.57 -11.23 8.60
CA ASP A 84 19.74 -11.18 7.75
C ASP A 84 20.72 -12.33 8.06
N ASP A 85 21.35 -12.89 7.03
CA ASP A 85 22.38 -13.93 7.13
C ASP A 85 23.40 -13.78 5.99
N ASP A 86 24.33 -14.73 5.83
CA ASP A 86 25.37 -14.65 4.79
C ASP A 86 24.81 -14.89 3.36
N GLY A 87 23.56 -15.34 3.22
CA GLY A 87 22.92 -15.62 1.93
C GLY A 87 23.59 -16.73 1.09
N LYS A 88 24.45 -17.54 1.69
CA LYS A 88 25.30 -18.53 0.98
C LYS A 88 25.32 -19.89 1.64
N THR A 89 25.34 -19.95 2.96
CA THR A 89 25.48 -21.18 3.72
C THR A 89 24.22 -21.51 4.50
N GLU A 90 24.17 -22.69 5.11
CA GLU A 90 23.08 -23.08 6.00
C GLU A 90 23.44 -22.84 7.50
N LEU A 91 24.44 -22.02 7.78
CA LEU A 91 24.89 -21.74 9.15
C LEU A 91 23.82 -21.01 9.99
N TYR A 92 22.85 -20.36 9.34
CA TYR A 92 21.67 -19.81 9.99
C TYR A 92 20.91 -20.85 10.85
N ARG A 93 20.97 -22.14 10.48
CA ARG A 93 20.34 -23.25 11.23
C ARG A 93 20.98 -23.47 12.60
N ILE A 94 22.19 -23.03 12.80
CA ILE A 94 22.92 -23.11 14.09
C ILE A 94 23.10 -21.74 14.74
N GLY A 95 22.34 -20.73 14.29
CA GLY A 95 22.27 -19.41 14.91
C GLY A 95 23.15 -18.34 14.30
N GLU A 96 23.84 -18.58 13.18
CA GLU A 96 24.61 -17.55 12.45
C GLU A 96 23.68 -16.70 11.59
N HIS A 97 22.93 -15.83 12.22
CA HIS A 97 22.05 -14.84 11.61
C HIS A 97 21.94 -13.61 12.51
N ALA A 98 21.40 -12.55 11.97
CA ALA A 98 21.09 -11.33 12.71
C ALA A 98 19.62 -10.93 12.54
N THR A 99 19.05 -10.29 13.54
CA THR A 99 17.66 -9.79 13.51
C THR A 99 17.62 -8.38 14.05
N THR A 100 16.89 -7.51 13.36
CA THR A 100 16.59 -6.16 13.82
C THR A 100 15.08 -5.99 13.92
N HIS A 101 14.58 -5.64 15.10
CA HIS A 101 13.16 -5.33 15.29
C HIS A 101 12.88 -3.86 15.03
N ILE A 102 11.80 -3.59 14.30
CA ILE A 102 11.32 -2.25 14.00
C ILE A 102 9.87 -2.17 14.49
N HIS A 103 9.60 -1.19 15.32
CA HIS A 103 8.27 -0.90 15.84
C HIS A 103 7.82 0.50 15.41
N SER A 104 6.57 0.61 14.93
CA SER A 104 5.95 1.88 14.53
C SER A 104 4.63 2.06 15.25
N SER A 105 4.45 3.20 15.91
CA SER A 105 3.24 3.56 16.66
C SER A 105 2.71 4.90 16.20
N LEU A 106 1.46 4.93 15.73
CA LEU A 106 0.75 6.15 15.35
C LEU A 106 -0.40 6.41 16.30
N VAL A 107 -0.25 7.43 17.17
CA VAL A 107 -1.29 7.87 18.11
C VAL A 107 -1.70 9.29 17.76
N LYS A 108 -2.92 9.47 17.27
CA LYS A 108 -3.43 10.75 16.72
C LYS A 108 -2.55 11.21 15.55
N ASP A 109 -1.83 12.32 15.70
CA ASP A 109 -0.91 12.89 14.71
C ASP A 109 0.57 12.72 15.10
N ARG A 110 0.86 11.87 16.09
CA ARG A 110 2.24 11.55 16.49
C ARG A 110 2.62 10.16 16.04
N LEU A 111 3.63 10.10 15.21
CA LEU A 111 4.29 8.87 14.81
C LEU A 111 5.58 8.70 15.62
N THR A 112 5.77 7.50 16.19
CA THR A 112 7.03 7.06 16.79
C THR A 112 7.53 5.83 16.05
N VAL A 113 8.81 5.80 15.68
CA VAL A 113 9.46 4.65 15.06
C VAL A 113 10.68 4.30 15.89
N ASN A 114 10.75 3.07 16.36
CA ASN A 114 11.89 2.51 17.08
C ASN A 114 12.52 1.43 16.21
N ILE A 115 13.83 1.53 15.99
CA ILE A 115 14.63 0.48 15.36
C ILE A 115 15.61 0.00 16.42
N ASP A 116 15.40 -1.22 16.88
CA ASP A 116 16.20 -1.81 17.95
C ASP A 116 17.64 -2.08 17.50
N LYS A 117 18.49 -2.38 18.44
CA LYS A 117 19.83 -2.89 18.16
C LYS A 117 19.70 -4.21 17.40
N THR A 118 20.55 -4.38 16.41
CA THR A 118 20.63 -5.66 15.71
C THR A 118 21.21 -6.72 16.65
N GLU A 119 20.49 -7.80 16.84
CA GLU A 119 20.89 -8.95 17.66
C GLU A 119 21.39 -10.09 16.77
N GLY A 120 22.32 -10.90 17.29
CA GLY A 120 22.98 -11.97 16.54
C GLY A 120 24.12 -11.49 15.67
N ASN A 121 24.76 -12.44 15.00
CA ASN A 121 25.87 -12.15 14.07
C ASN A 121 26.03 -13.30 13.06
N PHE A 122 26.67 -12.99 11.94
CA PHE A 122 27.09 -13.95 10.92
C PHE A 122 28.36 -13.47 10.22
N ALA A 123 29.03 -14.39 9.52
CA ALA A 123 30.27 -14.05 8.80
C ALA A 123 30.02 -13.04 7.67
N GLY A 124 30.73 -11.93 7.65
CA GLY A 124 30.60 -10.87 6.66
C GLY A 124 29.48 -9.86 6.94
N GLN A 125 28.89 -9.89 8.11
CA GLN A 125 27.89 -8.90 8.53
C GLN A 125 28.46 -7.48 8.53
N GLU A 126 27.82 -6.56 7.80
CA GLU A 126 28.11 -5.13 7.90
C GLU A 126 27.42 -4.55 9.14
N LYS A 127 28.20 -4.10 10.10
CA LYS A 127 27.67 -3.53 11.36
C LYS A 127 27.60 -2.01 11.35
N ASN A 128 28.44 -1.36 10.53
CA ASN A 128 28.48 0.10 10.46
C ASN A 128 27.60 0.60 9.31
N GLN A 129 26.31 0.79 9.60
CA GLN A 129 25.29 1.13 8.58
C GLN A 129 24.69 2.51 8.82
N SER A 130 24.42 3.24 7.74
CA SER A 130 23.47 4.36 7.74
C SER A 130 22.03 3.82 7.69
N THR A 131 21.08 4.66 8.09
CA THR A 131 19.66 4.29 8.05
C THR A 131 18.86 5.37 7.34
N GLU A 132 18.17 5.01 6.27
CA GLU A 132 17.24 5.87 5.56
C GLU A 132 15.79 5.44 5.91
N ILE A 133 14.98 6.37 6.40
CA ILE A 133 13.57 6.13 6.75
C ILE A 133 12.71 6.98 5.82
N ARG A 134 11.79 6.37 5.10
CA ARG A 134 10.83 7.01 4.20
C ARG A 134 9.44 6.84 4.76
N ILE A 135 8.76 7.93 5.05
CA ILE A 135 7.43 7.90 5.65
C ILE A 135 6.44 8.49 4.65
N ASN A 136 5.46 7.70 4.25
CA ASN A 136 4.38 8.15 3.38
C ASN A 136 3.44 9.08 4.16
N VAL A 137 3.19 10.28 3.63
CA VAL A 137 2.43 11.35 4.28
C VAL A 137 1.59 12.11 3.25
N SER A 138 0.68 12.96 3.71
CA SER A 138 -0.06 13.92 2.87
C SER A 138 0.44 15.35 3.01
N GLN A 139 1.24 15.64 4.04
CA GLN A 139 1.80 16.96 4.29
C GLN A 139 3.15 16.88 5.00
N ALA A 140 3.84 18.02 5.03
CA ALA A 140 5.10 18.16 5.77
C ALA A 140 4.88 17.98 7.29
N PRO A 141 5.86 17.42 8.02
CA PRO A 141 5.76 17.26 9.47
C PRO A 141 5.84 18.61 10.17
N LYS A 142 5.21 18.72 11.34
CA LYS A 142 5.37 19.89 12.21
C LYS A 142 6.70 19.87 12.96
N LYS A 143 7.17 18.67 13.33
CA LYS A 143 8.40 18.49 14.08
C LYS A 143 8.96 17.09 13.85
N LEU A 144 10.27 17.01 13.72
CA LEU A 144 11.03 15.76 13.71
C LEU A 144 12.07 15.77 14.83
N VAL A 145 12.21 14.65 15.52
CA VAL A 145 13.25 14.40 16.52
C VAL A 145 13.80 13.01 16.30
N ALA A 146 15.11 12.89 16.18
CA ALA A 146 15.77 11.59 16.08
C ALA A 146 16.79 11.41 17.20
N LYS A 147 16.95 10.17 17.66
CA LYS A 147 18.01 9.77 18.59
C LYS A 147 18.73 8.55 18.04
N MET A 148 20.00 8.48 18.28
CA MET A 148 20.87 7.34 17.98
C MET A 148 21.65 6.97 19.24
N GLY A 149 21.57 5.70 19.68
CA GLY A 149 22.17 5.27 20.94
C GLY A 149 21.73 6.10 22.16
N GLY A 150 20.46 6.52 22.19
CA GLY A 150 19.87 7.34 23.26
C GLY A 150 20.23 8.83 23.20
N LYS A 151 21.09 9.28 22.27
CA LYS A 151 21.48 10.69 22.13
C LYS A 151 20.71 11.35 21.00
N THR A 152 20.13 12.53 21.27
CA THR A 152 19.47 13.34 20.22
C THR A 152 20.48 13.78 19.18
N VAL A 153 20.15 13.58 17.90
CA VAL A 153 20.91 14.04 16.76
C VAL A 153 20.22 15.23 16.09
N LYS A 154 21.02 16.19 15.63
CA LYS A 154 20.50 17.35 14.88
C LYS A 154 20.22 16.91 13.44
N LEU A 155 18.99 17.06 12.99
CA LEU A 155 18.57 16.83 11.61
C LEU A 155 18.70 18.13 10.79
N THR A 156 19.43 18.08 9.69
CA THR A 156 19.56 19.20 8.74
C THR A 156 18.49 19.05 7.66
N GLU A 157 17.69 20.08 7.43
CA GLU A 157 16.73 20.09 6.33
C GLU A 157 17.46 20.31 5.00
N VAL A 158 17.12 19.47 4.01
CA VAL A 158 17.67 19.53 2.65
C VAL A 158 16.54 19.48 1.64
N SER A 159 16.81 19.63 0.35
CA SER A 159 15.77 19.75 -0.68
C SER A 159 15.75 18.64 -1.74
N THR A 160 16.68 17.69 -1.69
CA THR A 160 16.78 16.61 -2.69
C THR A 160 17.26 15.30 -2.05
N MET A 161 16.98 14.16 -2.71
CA MET A 161 17.50 12.85 -2.29
C MET A 161 19.03 12.78 -2.37
N GLU A 162 19.65 13.48 -3.30
CA GLU A 162 21.11 13.53 -3.41
C GLU A 162 21.71 14.26 -2.20
N ALA A 163 21.19 15.44 -1.87
CA ALA A 163 21.60 16.18 -0.69
C ALA A 163 21.32 15.39 0.60
N LEU A 164 20.20 14.65 0.67
CA LEU A 164 19.87 13.80 1.82
C LEU A 164 20.96 12.76 2.08
N ARG A 165 21.40 12.05 1.04
CA ARG A 165 22.38 10.97 1.16
C ARG A 165 23.83 11.45 1.35
N SER A 166 24.12 12.69 0.95
CA SER A 166 25.43 13.31 1.12
C SER A 166 25.59 14.09 2.41
N THR A 167 24.52 14.27 3.19
CA THR A 167 24.50 15.02 4.44
C THR A 167 24.27 14.07 5.61
N GLU A 168 25.13 14.12 6.62
CA GLU A 168 24.94 13.38 7.86
C GLU A 168 23.70 13.91 8.60
N ASN A 169 22.83 12.98 9.03
CA ASN A 169 21.63 13.30 9.80
C ASN A 169 20.77 14.39 9.18
N ALA A 170 20.19 14.09 8.03
CA ALA A 170 19.39 15.02 7.24
C ALA A 170 17.95 14.53 7.06
N TRP A 171 17.09 15.43 6.67
CA TRP A 171 15.71 15.11 6.26
C TRP A 171 15.24 16.06 5.16
N PHE A 172 14.25 15.60 4.38
CA PHE A 172 13.49 16.49 3.51
C PHE A 172 12.08 15.96 3.26
N TYR A 173 11.19 16.88 2.90
CA TYR A 173 9.84 16.60 2.49
C TYR A 173 9.75 16.58 0.96
N ASP A 174 9.66 15.38 0.39
CA ASP A 174 9.43 15.18 -1.04
C ASP A 174 7.95 15.29 -1.35
N LYS A 175 7.55 16.40 -1.98
CA LYS A 175 6.14 16.69 -2.31
C LYS A 175 5.60 15.83 -3.45
N ALA A 176 6.47 15.33 -4.32
CA ALA A 176 6.09 14.61 -5.52
C ALA A 176 7.16 13.57 -5.91
N PRO A 177 7.29 12.47 -5.12
CA PRO A 177 8.23 11.40 -5.44
C PRO A 177 7.96 10.86 -6.83
N GLN A 178 8.99 10.81 -7.67
CA GLN A 178 8.90 10.35 -9.05
C GLN A 178 9.43 8.93 -9.19
N PHE A 179 8.58 8.02 -9.68
CA PHE A 179 8.98 6.64 -9.90
C PHE A 179 9.57 6.37 -11.28
N ASN A 180 9.20 7.15 -12.27
CA ASN A 180 9.71 6.97 -13.64
C ASN A 180 11.08 7.60 -13.88
N ARG A 181 11.75 8.11 -12.83
CA ARG A 181 13.11 8.71 -12.93
C ARG A 181 14.18 7.78 -13.50
N PHE A 182 13.92 6.49 -13.52
CA PHE A 182 14.79 5.47 -14.11
C PHE A 182 14.34 5.06 -15.53
N ALA A 183 13.28 5.65 -16.07
CA ALA A 183 12.85 5.38 -17.42
C ALA A 183 13.96 5.76 -18.43
N THR A 184 14.15 4.92 -19.45
CA THR A 184 15.10 5.20 -20.50
C THR A 184 14.69 6.46 -21.25
N LYS A 185 15.61 7.41 -21.39
CA LYS A 185 15.37 8.66 -22.12
C LYS A 185 14.88 8.38 -23.54
N GLY A 186 13.80 9.03 -23.95
CA GLY A 186 13.16 8.86 -25.25
C GLY A 186 12.21 7.65 -25.33
N SER A 187 12.05 6.86 -24.28
CA SER A 187 11.03 5.80 -24.23
C SER A 187 9.64 6.36 -23.93
N ASP A 188 8.60 5.58 -24.25
CA ASP A 188 7.22 5.95 -23.89
C ASP A 188 7.03 6.07 -22.37
N PHE A 189 7.83 5.37 -21.58
CA PHE A 189 7.78 5.42 -20.11
C PHE A 189 8.31 6.75 -19.54
N GLU A 190 9.17 7.46 -20.25
CA GLU A 190 9.64 8.79 -19.82
C GLU A 190 8.49 9.78 -19.68
N LYS A 191 7.42 9.60 -20.46
CA LYS A 191 6.23 10.47 -20.49
C LYS A 191 5.15 10.03 -19.49
N VAL A 192 5.31 8.89 -18.85
CA VAL A 192 4.33 8.39 -17.87
C VAL A 192 4.54 9.13 -16.57
N ASP A 193 3.55 9.88 -16.14
CA ASP A 193 3.56 10.54 -14.84
C ASP A 193 3.06 9.55 -13.78
N ILE A 194 3.99 9.05 -12.97
CA ILE A 194 3.70 8.17 -11.83
C ILE A 194 3.91 8.98 -10.56
N THR A 195 2.85 9.62 -10.11
CA THR A 195 2.83 10.37 -8.86
C THR A 195 2.55 9.44 -7.69
N LYS A 196 3.42 9.46 -6.69
CA LYS A 196 3.22 8.82 -5.39
C LYS A 196 2.77 9.86 -4.36
N ASN A 197 2.29 9.40 -3.20
CA ASN A 197 2.10 10.27 -2.04
C ASN A 197 3.38 11.03 -1.71
N PRO A 198 3.28 12.25 -1.19
CA PRO A 198 4.40 12.91 -0.56
C PRO A 198 5.08 12.03 0.48
N MET A 199 6.37 12.20 0.65
CA MET A 199 7.18 11.42 1.58
C MET A 199 8.04 12.33 2.44
N VAL A 200 8.19 11.97 3.71
CA VAL A 200 9.25 12.51 4.57
C VAL A 200 10.39 11.51 4.54
N CYS A 201 11.52 11.94 4.03
CA CYS A 201 12.74 11.12 3.93
C CYS A 201 13.75 11.59 4.98
N ILE A 202 14.26 10.67 5.79
CA ILE A 202 15.23 10.93 6.85
C ILE A 202 16.46 10.04 6.59
N HIS A 203 17.64 10.61 6.62
CA HIS A 203 18.90 9.89 6.59
C HIS A 203 19.65 10.09 7.90
N LEU A 204 20.05 9.00 8.53
CA LEU A 204 20.85 8.98 9.74
C LEU A 204 22.24 8.42 9.42
N ALA A 205 23.27 9.09 9.91
CA ALA A 205 24.65 8.75 9.68
C ALA A 205 24.99 7.31 10.08
N LYS A 206 26.05 6.78 9.51
CA LYS A 206 26.55 5.45 9.84
C LYS A 206 26.82 5.31 11.33
N THR A 207 26.38 4.20 11.89
CA THR A 207 26.62 3.83 13.28
C THR A 207 26.74 2.31 13.39
N ASP A 208 27.36 1.83 14.44
CA ASP A 208 27.29 0.40 14.78
C ASP A 208 25.86 0.07 15.21
N VAL A 209 25.15 -0.64 14.34
CA VAL A 209 23.73 -0.99 14.53
C VAL A 209 23.53 -2.04 15.61
N THR A 210 24.58 -2.76 16.01
CA THR A 210 24.53 -3.72 17.13
C THR A 210 24.67 -3.04 18.49
N ALA A 211 25.18 -1.81 18.51
CA ALA A 211 25.37 -1.02 19.71
C ALA A 211 24.33 0.10 19.88
N ASN A 212 23.79 0.64 18.78
CA ASN A 212 22.96 1.83 18.78
C ASN A 212 21.59 1.58 18.19
N ALA A 213 20.55 1.68 19.02
CA ALA A 213 19.16 1.75 18.57
C ALA A 213 18.86 3.15 18.02
N ILE A 214 17.81 3.24 17.19
CA ILE A 214 17.29 4.49 16.62
C ILE A 214 15.88 4.73 17.15
N GLU A 215 15.60 5.95 17.59
CA GLU A 215 14.26 6.43 17.89
C GLU A 215 13.97 7.63 16.99
N LEU A 216 12.85 7.60 16.27
CA LEU A 216 12.35 8.72 15.47
C LEU A 216 10.96 9.10 15.98
N ARG A 217 10.73 10.39 16.22
CA ARG A 217 9.42 10.96 16.50
C ARG A 217 9.09 12.02 15.46
N MET A 218 7.89 11.91 14.89
CA MET A 218 7.28 12.89 14.01
C MET A 218 5.98 13.38 14.62
N ASP A 219 5.84 14.68 14.85
CA ASP A 219 4.59 15.33 15.23
C ASP A 219 3.95 15.96 13.96
N GLY A 220 2.62 15.91 13.86
CA GLY A 220 1.87 16.43 12.71
C GLY A 220 1.80 15.46 11.54
N TYR A 221 1.87 14.14 11.80
CA TYR A 221 1.63 13.14 10.78
C TYR A 221 0.21 13.27 10.22
N GLN A 222 0.09 13.27 8.90
CA GLN A 222 -1.18 13.13 8.20
C GLN A 222 -0.99 12.24 6.97
N PHE A 223 -2.03 11.48 6.67
CA PHE A 223 -2.12 10.69 5.46
C PHE A 223 -3.58 10.71 4.98
N ASP A 224 -3.82 11.04 3.71
CA ASP A 224 -5.15 10.96 3.13
C ASP A 224 -5.57 9.50 3.05
N ASN A 225 -6.60 9.14 3.80
CA ASN A 225 -7.15 7.80 3.87
C ASN A 225 -8.55 7.70 3.22
N SER A 226 -8.96 8.71 2.45
CA SER A 226 -10.20 8.68 1.69
C SER A 226 -10.18 7.49 0.72
N ASP A 227 -11.26 6.71 0.71
CA ASP A 227 -11.40 5.62 -0.25
C ASP A 227 -11.36 6.17 -1.68
N ALA A 228 -10.44 5.67 -2.49
CA ALA A 228 -10.25 6.10 -3.88
C ALA A 228 -11.50 5.93 -4.76
N LEU A 229 -12.40 5.04 -4.37
CA LEU A 229 -13.66 4.80 -5.07
C LEU A 229 -14.75 5.80 -4.67
N LEU A 230 -14.64 6.50 -3.54
CA LEU A 230 -15.67 7.40 -3.01
C LEU A 230 -15.39 8.85 -3.41
N LYS A 231 -16.29 9.45 -4.18
CA LYS A 231 -16.18 10.84 -4.68
C LYS A 231 -17.48 11.61 -4.55
N SER A 232 -18.61 10.93 -4.80
CA SER A 232 -19.93 11.53 -4.88
C SER A 232 -20.60 11.58 -3.52
N ALA A 233 -21.58 12.45 -3.37
CA ALA A 233 -22.40 12.61 -2.19
C ALA A 233 -23.87 12.77 -2.57
N GLY A 234 -24.74 12.61 -1.58
CA GLY A 234 -26.17 12.77 -1.70
C GLY A 234 -26.95 11.46 -1.54
N ALA A 235 -28.27 11.57 -1.46
CA ALA A 235 -29.12 10.43 -1.24
C ALA A 235 -29.02 9.39 -2.36
N LEU A 236 -29.05 8.12 -1.98
CA LEU A 236 -29.06 6.97 -2.87
C LEU A 236 -30.37 6.20 -2.71
N ASN A 237 -30.99 5.81 -3.83
CA ASN A 237 -32.11 4.87 -3.84
C ASN A 237 -31.57 3.45 -4.06
N ALA A 238 -32.32 2.45 -3.59
CA ALA A 238 -32.06 1.06 -3.95
C ALA A 238 -32.14 0.90 -5.48
N PRO A 239 -31.08 0.33 -6.13
CA PRO A 239 -31.13 0.16 -7.59
C PRO A 239 -32.27 -0.74 -8.02
N GLN A 240 -32.96 -0.41 -9.11
CA GLN A 240 -33.92 -1.32 -9.72
C GLN A 240 -33.12 -2.33 -10.55
N ALA A 241 -33.15 -3.59 -10.11
CA ALA A 241 -32.33 -4.63 -10.70
C ALA A 241 -33.21 -5.73 -11.34
N SER A 242 -32.64 -6.38 -12.37
CA SER A 242 -33.25 -7.52 -13.07
C SER A 242 -32.17 -8.48 -13.57
N LEU A 243 -32.57 -9.73 -13.81
CA LEU A 243 -31.70 -10.68 -14.50
C LEU A 243 -31.66 -10.35 -15.99
N LYS A 244 -30.51 -10.51 -16.62
CA LYS A 244 -30.32 -10.24 -18.04
C LYS A 244 -29.90 -11.48 -18.81
N GLY A 245 -30.55 -11.71 -19.94
CA GLY A 245 -30.25 -12.82 -20.83
C GLY A 245 -30.87 -14.14 -20.39
N ALA A 246 -30.56 -15.21 -21.12
CA ALA A 246 -31.01 -16.57 -20.82
C ALA A 246 -30.18 -17.18 -19.69
N ASN A 247 -30.76 -18.05 -18.89
CA ASN A 247 -30.09 -18.82 -17.87
C ASN A 247 -28.98 -19.68 -18.50
N LYS A 248 -27.82 -19.73 -17.84
CA LYS A 248 -26.66 -20.53 -18.24
C LYS A 248 -26.26 -21.45 -17.09
N ALA A 249 -25.49 -22.52 -17.41
CA ALA A 249 -25.13 -23.52 -16.43
C ALA A 249 -24.21 -23.00 -15.31
N PHE A 250 -23.34 -22.02 -15.61
CA PHE A 250 -22.28 -21.60 -14.69
C PHE A 250 -22.23 -20.09 -14.46
N THR A 251 -23.18 -19.34 -15.04
CA THR A 251 -23.19 -17.88 -14.94
C THR A 251 -24.59 -17.31 -14.81
N ILE A 252 -24.71 -16.20 -14.08
CA ILE A 252 -25.92 -15.38 -14.02
C ILE A 252 -25.50 -13.93 -14.26
N THR A 253 -26.23 -13.21 -15.13
CA THR A 253 -26.00 -11.79 -15.34
C THR A 253 -27.13 -10.99 -14.69
N ALA A 254 -26.78 -10.05 -13.83
CA ALA A 254 -27.68 -9.07 -13.25
C ALA A 254 -27.38 -7.68 -13.83
N ALA A 255 -28.41 -6.89 -14.04
CA ALA A 255 -28.31 -5.49 -14.48
C ALA A 255 -29.24 -4.62 -13.65
N TRP A 256 -28.88 -3.34 -13.49
CA TRP A 256 -29.64 -2.37 -12.70
C TRP A 256 -29.58 -0.96 -13.30
N ASP A 257 -30.44 -0.09 -12.82
CA ASP A 257 -30.48 1.30 -13.22
C ASP A 257 -29.30 2.09 -12.62
N LYS A 258 -28.77 3.06 -13.37
CA LYS A 258 -27.69 3.94 -12.91
C LYS A 258 -28.23 4.94 -11.88
N GLN A 259 -27.61 4.97 -10.71
CA GLN A 259 -27.86 5.99 -9.70
C GLN A 259 -26.91 7.17 -9.89
N ALA A 260 -27.44 8.40 -10.01
CA ALA A 260 -26.64 9.59 -10.37
C ALA A 260 -25.53 9.91 -9.35
N ASN A 261 -25.77 9.63 -8.06
CA ASN A 261 -24.84 9.91 -6.96
C ASN A 261 -24.05 8.68 -6.52
N ALA A 262 -24.15 7.54 -7.21
CA ALA A 262 -23.38 6.35 -6.87
C ALA A 262 -21.95 6.44 -7.43
N ASP A 263 -20.99 6.11 -6.61
CA ASP A 263 -19.61 5.95 -7.03
C ASP A 263 -19.34 4.52 -7.51
N TYR A 264 -19.99 3.55 -6.85
CA TYR A 264 -19.93 2.14 -7.21
C TYR A 264 -21.15 1.38 -6.67
N TYR A 265 -21.26 0.12 -7.05
CA TYR A 265 -22.25 -0.81 -6.55
C TYR A 265 -21.59 -1.98 -5.86
N GLU A 266 -22.19 -2.46 -4.79
CA GLU A 266 -21.82 -3.71 -4.14
C GLU A 266 -22.77 -4.82 -4.54
N VAL A 267 -22.23 -5.99 -4.82
CA VAL A 267 -22.98 -7.19 -5.17
C VAL A 267 -22.71 -8.26 -4.13
N LYS A 268 -23.76 -8.81 -3.52
CA LYS A 268 -23.71 -10.01 -2.69
C LYS A 268 -24.30 -11.20 -3.42
N ILE A 269 -23.81 -12.38 -3.05
CA ILE A 269 -24.33 -13.67 -3.48
C ILE A 269 -24.54 -14.51 -2.24
N ASP A 270 -25.76 -14.99 -2.03
CA ASP A 270 -26.14 -15.76 -0.82
C ASP A 270 -25.69 -15.08 0.48
N GLY A 271 -25.87 -13.76 0.56
CA GLY A 271 -25.54 -12.93 1.71
C GLY A 271 -24.07 -12.55 1.87
N MET A 272 -23.14 -13.11 1.07
CA MET A 272 -21.73 -12.76 1.11
C MET A 272 -21.37 -11.70 0.08
N LEU A 273 -20.59 -10.68 0.50
CA LEU A 273 -20.09 -9.65 -0.41
C LEU A 273 -19.17 -10.32 -1.44
N HIS A 274 -19.53 -10.17 -2.71
CA HIS A 274 -18.83 -10.80 -3.83
C HIS A 274 -18.00 -9.80 -4.63
N SER A 275 -18.56 -8.63 -4.97
CA SER A 275 -17.90 -7.69 -5.87
C SER A 275 -18.26 -6.24 -5.56
N THR A 276 -17.30 -5.35 -5.85
CA THR A 276 -17.49 -3.91 -5.97
C THR A 276 -17.30 -3.55 -7.44
N ILE A 277 -18.25 -2.85 -8.06
CA ILE A 277 -18.28 -2.59 -9.49
C ILE A 277 -18.85 -1.20 -9.80
N ARG A 278 -18.34 -0.54 -10.82
CA ARG A 278 -18.85 0.78 -11.28
C ARG A 278 -19.85 0.68 -12.41
N SER A 279 -19.81 -0.41 -13.16
CA SER A 279 -20.80 -0.71 -14.19
C SER A 279 -22.19 -0.98 -13.60
N THR A 280 -23.21 -0.89 -14.41
CA THR A 280 -24.60 -1.21 -14.05
C THR A 280 -25.02 -2.61 -14.49
N GLU A 281 -24.05 -3.46 -14.77
CA GLU A 281 -24.24 -4.84 -15.17
C GLU A 281 -23.07 -5.68 -14.64
N PHE A 282 -23.36 -6.86 -14.13
CA PHE A 282 -22.35 -7.78 -13.63
C PHE A 282 -22.74 -9.24 -13.95
N THR A 283 -21.78 -9.98 -14.51
CA THR A 283 -21.91 -11.42 -14.73
C THR A 283 -21.17 -12.16 -13.62
N ILE A 284 -21.93 -12.95 -12.88
CA ILE A 284 -21.43 -13.83 -11.83
C ILE A 284 -21.02 -15.13 -12.51
N GLU A 285 -19.79 -15.56 -12.29
CA GLU A 285 -19.19 -16.73 -12.91
C GLU A 285 -18.88 -17.82 -11.89
N ASN A 286 -18.53 -19.00 -12.36
CA ASN A 286 -18.17 -20.17 -11.55
C ASN A 286 -19.28 -20.65 -10.61
N LEU A 287 -20.53 -20.48 -11.00
CA LEU A 287 -21.68 -20.98 -10.28
C LEU A 287 -21.87 -22.49 -10.50
N LYS A 288 -22.58 -23.13 -9.57
CA LYS A 288 -22.98 -24.52 -9.73
C LYS A 288 -24.19 -24.62 -10.66
N PRO A 289 -24.29 -25.64 -11.52
CA PRO A 289 -25.49 -25.88 -12.35
C PRO A 289 -26.72 -26.14 -11.47
N GLU A 290 -27.89 -25.95 -12.05
CA GLU A 290 -29.21 -26.26 -11.45
C GLU A 290 -29.41 -25.69 -10.04
N THR A 291 -28.73 -24.60 -9.72
CA THR A 291 -28.69 -24.02 -8.38
C THR A 291 -29.36 -22.63 -8.36
N GLU A 292 -30.15 -22.35 -7.33
CA GLU A 292 -30.75 -21.04 -7.06
C GLU A 292 -29.79 -20.19 -6.22
N TYR A 293 -29.67 -18.91 -6.53
CA TYR A 293 -28.83 -17.92 -5.85
C TYR A 293 -29.61 -16.67 -5.49
N ASP A 294 -29.41 -16.16 -4.29
CA ASP A 294 -29.84 -14.83 -3.88
C ASP A 294 -28.78 -13.81 -4.28
N ILE A 295 -29.13 -12.94 -5.24
CA ILE A 295 -28.24 -11.90 -5.75
C ILE A 295 -28.75 -10.56 -5.21
N GLN A 296 -27.90 -9.84 -4.49
CA GLN A 296 -28.24 -8.55 -3.93
C GLN A 296 -27.34 -7.46 -4.48
N VAL A 297 -27.91 -6.29 -4.77
CA VAL A 297 -27.15 -5.12 -5.23
C VAL A 297 -27.57 -3.88 -4.45
N ARG A 298 -26.60 -3.02 -4.12
CA ARG A 298 -26.83 -1.68 -3.57
C ARG A 298 -25.86 -0.68 -4.17
N ALA A 299 -26.25 0.59 -4.15
CA ALA A 299 -25.40 1.71 -4.53
C ALA A 299 -24.65 2.26 -3.32
N VAL A 300 -23.43 2.77 -3.54
CA VAL A 300 -22.54 3.31 -2.49
C VAL A 300 -21.93 4.63 -2.94
N ASN A 301 -21.84 5.60 -2.03
CA ASN A 301 -21.06 6.83 -2.15
C ASN A 301 -20.45 7.21 -0.80
N LYS A 302 -19.81 8.38 -0.69
CA LYS A 302 -19.16 8.81 0.55
C LYS A 302 -20.10 9.07 1.73
N ASP A 303 -21.38 9.30 1.48
CA ASP A 303 -22.39 9.53 2.53
C ASP A 303 -23.03 8.22 3.03
N GLY A 304 -22.76 7.10 2.37
CA GLY A 304 -23.21 5.78 2.77
C GLY A 304 -23.65 4.88 1.62
N ALA A 305 -24.53 3.96 1.91
CA ALA A 305 -25.06 3.00 0.95
C ALA A 305 -26.60 3.00 0.95
N SER A 306 -27.19 2.67 -0.20
CA SER A 306 -28.63 2.45 -0.32
C SER A 306 -29.05 1.16 0.38
N GLU A 307 -30.36 0.94 0.49
CA GLU A 307 -30.92 -0.38 0.77
C GLU A 307 -30.56 -1.37 -0.34
N TRP A 308 -30.61 -2.66 0.00
CA TRP A 308 -30.35 -3.75 -0.94
C TRP A 308 -31.57 -4.07 -1.79
N THR A 309 -31.35 -4.25 -3.09
CA THR A 309 -32.33 -4.92 -3.97
C THR A 309 -31.94 -6.37 -4.13
N THR A 310 -32.90 -7.29 -3.95
CA THR A 310 -32.64 -8.73 -4.02
C THR A 310 -33.32 -9.31 -5.28
N LEU A 311 -32.55 -10.13 -6.00
CA LEU A 311 -32.98 -10.93 -7.14
C LEU A 311 -32.79 -12.41 -6.83
N LYS A 312 -33.67 -13.27 -7.32
CA LYS A 312 -33.45 -14.73 -7.34
C LYS A 312 -33.05 -15.14 -8.75
N GLY A 313 -31.87 -15.72 -8.89
CA GLY A 313 -31.35 -16.25 -10.13
C GLY A 313 -31.16 -17.76 -10.04
N ARG A 314 -31.40 -18.49 -11.14
CA ARG A 314 -31.15 -19.93 -11.20
C ARG A 314 -30.29 -20.28 -12.41
N THR A 315 -29.29 -21.09 -12.20
CA THR A 315 -28.51 -21.74 -13.27
C THR A 315 -29.27 -22.94 -13.85
N ILE A 316 -28.95 -23.33 -15.07
CA ILE A 316 -29.53 -24.52 -15.75
C ILE A 316 -28.52 -25.68 -15.74
#